data_63059a89ed95e31a1ca6eec240f88462
#
_entry.id   63059a89ed95e31a1ca6eec240f88462
#
_cell.length_a   1.000
_cell.length_b   1.000
_cell.length_c   1.000
_cell.angle_alpha   90.00
_cell.angle_beta   90.00
_cell.angle_gamma   90.00
#
_symmetry.space_group_name_H-M   'P 1'
#
loop_
_entity.id
_entity.type
_entity.pdbx_description
1 polymer ?
#
loop_
_entity_poly.entity_id
_entity_poly.type
_entity_poly.pdbx_seq_one_letter_code
_entity_poly.pdbx_strand_id
1 'polypeptide(L)'
;MKQSKLILDKDYIISPIDRRLYGSFIEHLGRAVYTGIYEPAHPLADEQGFRRDVLDLVRKLNVPVVRYPGGNFVSGFRWEDSIGPKEQRPRRLDLAWKTTEPNTFGLHEFVDWAKKANTEVMYAINLGTRDILDAQYVVEYCNHPSGTAWSDLRIKNGAKDPFDIKLWCLGNEMDGPWQTGAKTAYEYGRKANEAAKVMKWVDPTIETVACGSSGTGMPTFGTWEHEVLMQAYDNVDYVSLHRYYGNPHNDTQDFLASTMDLDEFIKTVAAICDGVKGTKHSKKTVNLSLDEWNVWYHSKNQDHDLYKNKPWGTALHLLEDVYNFEDALLVGLMLITMLRNADRVKIGCLAQLVNVIAPIMTRENGGAWAQTIFYPMMDASMYGRGTSLLPKIVAGKHDTKHYTDVPDMDAAAVMDDAGNVTIFAVNRDLTEPMVLDLDLRSFGDLRPAMHSVLHHDDMKAENTESAPDVVKPVILPCPKPGDPLVLPAASWNVIRFVK
;
A
#
# COMPACT_ATOMS: atom_id res chain seq x y z
N MET A 1 -18.69 30.27 2.41
CA MET A 1 -18.56 28.97 1.67
C MET A 1 -17.79 29.21 0.40
N LYS A 2 -16.73 28.45 0.19
CA LYS A 2 -15.96 28.45 -1.05
C LYS A 2 -16.76 27.80 -2.19
N GLN A 3 -16.36 28.12 -3.43
CA GLN A 3 -16.99 27.57 -4.62
C GLN A 3 -15.97 26.73 -5.38
N SER A 4 -16.38 25.57 -5.87
CA SER A 4 -15.58 24.73 -6.77
C SER A 4 -16.44 24.14 -7.86
N LYS A 5 -15.80 23.72 -8.94
CA LYS A 5 -16.44 23.03 -10.05
C LYS A 5 -15.63 21.80 -10.44
N LEU A 6 -16.33 20.70 -10.67
CA LEU A 6 -15.77 19.47 -11.20
C LEU A 6 -16.49 19.12 -12.51
N ILE A 7 -15.73 19.08 -13.60
CA ILE A 7 -16.23 18.68 -14.90
C ILE A 7 -15.67 17.30 -15.21
N LEU A 8 -16.54 16.33 -15.48
CA LEU A 8 -16.18 14.99 -15.90
C LEU A 8 -16.78 14.70 -17.28
N ASP A 9 -16.02 14.02 -18.09
CA ASP A 9 -16.48 13.48 -19.37
C ASP A 9 -16.16 11.98 -19.43
N LYS A 10 -17.15 11.18 -19.84
CA LYS A 10 -17.00 9.71 -19.92
C LYS A 10 -15.94 9.26 -20.92
N ASP A 11 -15.63 10.10 -21.89
CA ASP A 11 -14.66 9.82 -22.96
C ASP A 11 -13.23 10.30 -22.59
N TYR A 12 -13.07 11.09 -21.50
CA TYR A 12 -11.77 11.51 -21.00
C TYR A 12 -11.24 10.50 -19.99
N ILE A 13 -10.74 9.39 -20.53
CA ILE A 13 -10.24 8.24 -19.77
C ILE A 13 -8.75 8.41 -19.48
N ILE A 14 -8.35 8.20 -18.22
CA ILE A 14 -6.94 8.03 -17.83
C ILE A 14 -6.51 6.59 -18.14
N SER A 15 -7.13 5.61 -17.48
CA SER A 15 -6.79 4.18 -17.63
C SER A 15 -7.80 3.30 -16.90
N PRO A 16 -7.95 2.02 -17.28
CA PRO A 16 -8.46 1.00 -16.38
C PRO A 16 -7.60 0.94 -15.11
N ILE A 17 -8.25 0.83 -13.95
CA ILE A 17 -7.59 0.75 -12.66
C ILE A 17 -7.25 -0.70 -12.37
N ASP A 18 -5.96 -1.00 -12.10
CA ASP A 18 -5.59 -2.31 -11.58
C ASP A 18 -6.10 -2.45 -10.14
N ARG A 19 -6.75 -3.57 -9.83
CA ARG A 19 -7.29 -3.81 -8.47
C ARG A 19 -6.21 -3.80 -7.40
N ARG A 20 -4.96 -4.15 -7.76
CA ARG A 20 -3.78 -4.17 -6.87
C ARG A 20 -3.37 -2.79 -6.36
N LEU A 21 -3.96 -1.71 -6.88
CA LEU A 21 -3.75 -0.34 -6.39
C LEU A 21 -4.18 -0.18 -4.92
N TYR A 22 -5.08 -1.02 -4.42
CA TYR A 22 -5.62 -0.99 -3.05
C TYR A 22 -5.02 -2.08 -2.15
N GLY A 23 -3.81 -2.52 -2.43
CA GLY A 23 -3.08 -3.51 -1.65
C GLY A 23 -2.63 -3.01 -0.28
N SER A 24 -2.03 -3.90 0.49
CA SER A 24 -1.39 -3.59 1.75
C SER A 24 -0.12 -4.41 1.95
N PHE A 25 0.48 -4.31 3.13
CA PHE A 25 1.77 -4.88 3.43
C PHE A 25 1.79 -5.48 4.83
N ILE A 26 2.44 -6.62 4.99
CA ILE A 26 2.74 -7.26 6.27
C ILE A 26 4.21 -7.67 6.27
N GLU A 27 4.93 -7.19 7.25
CA GLU A 27 6.32 -7.54 7.50
C GLU A 27 6.46 -8.27 8.84
N HIS A 28 7.47 -9.11 9.00
CA HIS A 28 7.91 -9.62 10.30
C HIS A 28 8.56 -8.49 11.10
N LEU A 29 7.74 -7.53 11.48
CA LEU A 29 8.08 -6.32 12.20
C LEU A 29 7.07 -6.10 13.32
N GLY A 30 7.55 -5.76 14.52
CA GLY A 30 6.67 -5.46 15.63
C GLY A 30 5.62 -6.54 15.86
N ARG A 31 4.36 -6.13 15.95
CA ARG A 31 3.22 -7.03 16.14
C ARG A 31 2.34 -7.19 14.88
N ALA A 32 2.89 -6.96 13.69
CA ALA A 32 2.11 -7.15 12.46
C ALA A 32 1.69 -8.61 12.27
N VAL A 33 2.61 -9.54 12.52
CA VAL A 33 2.36 -10.99 12.46
C VAL A 33 1.89 -11.52 13.82
N TYR A 34 2.81 -11.56 14.78
CA TYR A 34 2.54 -12.14 16.12
C TYR A 34 1.71 -11.17 16.96
N THR A 35 0.59 -11.66 17.52
CA THR A 35 -0.48 -10.89 18.18
C THR A 35 -1.23 -9.88 17.27
N GLY A 36 -0.87 -9.88 15.99
CA GLY A 36 -1.58 -9.16 14.93
C GLY A 36 -2.48 -10.11 14.13
N ILE A 37 -2.01 -10.61 12.98
CA ILE A 37 -2.77 -11.58 12.17
C ILE A 37 -2.77 -13.00 12.75
N TYR A 38 -1.76 -13.34 13.58
CA TYR A 38 -1.52 -14.67 14.12
C TYR A 38 -1.32 -14.63 15.65
N GLU A 39 -2.25 -15.25 16.37
CA GLU A 39 -2.24 -15.35 17.84
C GLU A 39 -2.96 -16.64 18.26
N PRO A 40 -2.27 -17.80 18.24
CA PRO A 40 -2.90 -19.11 18.43
C PRO A 40 -3.64 -19.28 19.76
N ALA A 41 -3.24 -18.56 20.82
CA ALA A 41 -3.89 -18.61 22.13
C ALA A 41 -5.09 -17.65 22.26
N HIS A 42 -5.37 -16.82 21.23
CA HIS A 42 -6.45 -15.84 21.29
C HIS A 42 -7.82 -16.52 21.26
N PRO A 43 -8.83 -16.05 22.05
CA PRO A 43 -10.18 -16.66 22.07
C PRO A 43 -10.87 -16.69 20.71
N LEU A 44 -10.55 -15.75 19.81
CA LEU A 44 -11.06 -15.69 18.45
C LEU A 44 -10.12 -16.27 17.41
N ALA A 45 -9.04 -16.97 17.81
CA ALA A 45 -8.19 -17.67 16.84
C ALA A 45 -8.97 -18.82 16.18
N ASP A 46 -8.71 -19.04 14.90
CA ASP A 46 -9.16 -20.25 14.24
C ASP A 46 -8.21 -21.44 14.53
N GLU A 47 -8.47 -22.58 13.93
CA GLU A 47 -7.68 -23.82 14.12
C GLU A 47 -6.22 -23.70 13.65
N GLN A 48 -5.91 -22.71 12.81
CA GLN A 48 -4.56 -22.42 12.34
C GLN A 48 -3.87 -21.31 13.15
N GLY A 49 -4.58 -20.68 14.09
CA GLY A 49 -4.09 -19.61 14.94
C GLY A 49 -4.29 -18.20 14.36
N PHE A 50 -5.07 -18.04 13.31
CA PHE A 50 -5.37 -16.73 12.72
C PHE A 50 -6.51 -16.04 13.46
N ARG A 51 -6.35 -14.77 13.76
CA ARG A 51 -7.37 -13.95 14.44
C ARG A 51 -8.54 -13.67 13.49
N ARG A 52 -9.73 -14.18 13.83
CA ARG A 52 -10.95 -14.01 13.01
C ARG A 52 -11.45 -12.58 13.00
N ASP A 53 -11.36 -11.87 14.12
CA ASP A 53 -11.71 -10.44 14.21
C ASP A 53 -10.86 -9.57 13.28
N VAL A 54 -9.57 -9.86 13.16
CA VAL A 54 -8.67 -9.21 12.21
C VAL A 54 -9.01 -9.58 10.76
N LEU A 55 -9.24 -10.87 10.47
CA LEU A 55 -9.65 -11.32 9.13
C LEU A 55 -10.94 -10.62 8.66
N ASP A 56 -11.90 -10.39 9.55
CA ASP A 56 -13.16 -9.73 9.21
C ASP A 56 -12.94 -8.24 8.88
N LEU A 57 -12.04 -7.55 9.60
CA LEU A 57 -11.65 -6.18 9.25
C LEU A 57 -10.88 -6.13 7.92
N VAL A 58 -9.96 -7.06 7.66
CA VAL A 58 -9.22 -7.15 6.39
C VAL A 58 -10.17 -7.39 5.21
N ARG A 59 -11.16 -8.28 5.36
CA ARG A 59 -12.18 -8.52 4.34
C ARG A 59 -13.06 -7.29 4.10
N LYS A 60 -13.41 -6.56 5.17
CA LYS A 60 -14.15 -5.30 5.08
C LYS A 60 -13.34 -4.23 4.35
N LEU A 61 -12.04 -4.16 4.60
CA LEU A 61 -11.12 -3.29 3.88
C LEU A 61 -10.98 -3.67 2.40
N ASN A 62 -11.30 -4.93 2.04
CA ASN A 62 -11.31 -5.48 0.70
C ASN A 62 -9.95 -5.37 -0.02
N VAL A 63 -8.88 -5.72 0.70
CA VAL A 63 -7.48 -5.66 0.24
C VAL A 63 -7.22 -6.74 -0.82
N PRO A 64 -6.91 -6.37 -2.08
CA PRO A 64 -6.77 -7.35 -3.17
C PRO A 64 -5.42 -8.06 -3.20
N VAL A 65 -4.38 -7.47 -2.63
CA VAL A 65 -3.02 -8.01 -2.61
C VAL A 65 -2.31 -7.59 -1.32
N VAL A 66 -1.54 -8.49 -0.72
CA VAL A 66 -0.69 -8.19 0.44
C VAL A 66 0.75 -8.57 0.15
N ARG A 67 1.65 -7.59 0.28
CA ARG A 67 3.10 -7.76 0.21
C ARG A 67 3.62 -8.41 1.50
N TYR A 68 4.54 -9.41 1.36
CA TYR A 68 5.09 -10.22 2.45
C TYR A 68 6.44 -10.83 2.03
N PRO A 69 7.40 -11.18 2.85
CA PRO A 69 7.42 -11.14 4.32
C PRO A 69 8.04 -9.85 4.90
N GLY A 70 8.43 -8.93 4.07
CA GLY A 70 9.05 -7.72 4.52
C GLY A 70 9.44 -6.78 3.39
N GLY A 71 9.74 -5.69 3.87
CA GLY A 71 10.55 -4.54 3.99
C GLY A 71 12.00 -4.88 4.37
N ASN A 72 12.51 -4.16 5.37
CA ASN A 72 13.91 -4.31 5.79
C ASN A 72 14.24 -5.73 6.27
N PHE A 73 13.27 -6.41 6.86
CA PHE A 73 13.38 -7.80 7.31
C PHE A 73 13.87 -8.75 6.20
N VAL A 74 13.36 -8.59 4.96
CA VAL A 74 13.61 -9.57 3.89
C VAL A 74 15.09 -9.73 3.56
N SER A 75 15.91 -8.69 3.70
CA SER A 75 17.33 -8.73 3.33
C SER A 75 18.21 -9.56 4.25
N GLY A 76 17.71 -9.92 5.45
CA GLY A 76 18.34 -10.87 6.37
C GLY A 76 17.64 -12.23 6.42
N PHE A 77 16.49 -12.37 5.77
CA PHE A 77 15.61 -13.52 5.92
C PHE A 77 16.02 -14.71 5.04
N ARG A 78 15.84 -15.89 5.61
CA ARG A 78 15.98 -17.19 4.93
C ARG A 78 14.62 -17.86 4.90
N TRP A 79 13.98 -17.89 3.74
CA TRP A 79 12.63 -18.42 3.59
C TRP A 79 12.52 -19.89 4.00
N GLU A 80 13.60 -20.69 3.86
CA GLU A 80 13.66 -22.09 4.25
C GLU A 80 13.53 -22.28 5.77
N ASP A 81 13.90 -21.28 6.58
CA ASP A 81 13.74 -21.32 8.02
C ASP A 81 12.25 -21.23 8.44
N SER A 82 11.37 -20.81 7.53
CA SER A 82 9.94 -20.57 7.78
C SER A 82 9.02 -21.65 7.23
N ILE A 83 9.55 -22.78 6.77
CA ILE A 83 8.79 -23.91 6.22
C ILE A 83 8.99 -25.20 7.04
N GLY A 84 8.16 -26.21 6.78
CA GLY A 84 8.19 -27.49 7.53
C GLY A 84 7.56 -27.38 8.93
N PRO A 85 7.76 -28.40 9.79
CA PRO A 85 7.20 -28.44 11.14
C PRO A 85 7.67 -27.26 12.00
N LYS A 86 6.72 -26.54 12.63
CA LYS A 86 7.00 -25.30 13.37
C LYS A 86 8.01 -25.50 14.51
N GLU A 87 7.96 -26.62 15.20
CA GLU A 87 8.84 -26.98 16.31
C GLU A 87 10.30 -27.25 15.89
N GLN A 88 10.55 -27.44 14.59
CA GLN A 88 11.89 -27.65 14.03
C GLN A 88 12.47 -26.38 13.41
N ARG A 89 11.67 -25.31 13.30
CA ARG A 89 12.12 -24.05 12.70
C ARG A 89 13.05 -23.30 13.63
N PRO A 90 14.19 -22.78 13.12
CA PRO A 90 15.16 -22.09 13.98
C PRO A 90 14.64 -20.70 14.38
N ARG A 91 14.99 -20.28 15.59
CA ARG A 91 14.89 -18.88 16.00
C ARG A 91 16.08 -18.11 15.42
N ARG A 92 15.83 -16.94 14.85
CA ARG A 92 16.87 -16.08 14.25
C ARG A 92 16.85 -14.68 14.84
N LEU A 93 18.03 -14.05 14.87
CA LEU A 93 18.08 -12.60 15.07
C LEU A 93 17.66 -11.90 13.78
N ASP A 94 16.72 -10.99 13.90
CA ASP A 94 16.42 -10.01 12.88
C ASP A 94 17.24 -8.74 13.16
N LEU A 95 18.19 -8.43 12.29
CA LEU A 95 19.09 -7.30 12.44
C LEU A 95 18.43 -5.98 12.04
N ALA A 96 17.42 -6.01 11.17
CA ALA A 96 16.73 -4.82 10.71
C ALA A 96 15.97 -4.16 11.86
N TRP A 97 15.20 -4.94 12.61
CA TRP A 97 14.32 -4.43 13.67
C TRP A 97 14.83 -4.78 15.08
N LYS A 98 16.04 -5.38 15.21
CA LYS A 98 16.64 -5.81 16.48
C LYS A 98 15.71 -6.68 17.32
N THR A 99 15.07 -7.64 16.66
CA THR A 99 14.12 -8.58 17.24
C THR A 99 14.60 -10.02 17.12
N THR A 100 13.92 -10.95 17.78
CA THR A 100 14.10 -12.38 17.58
C THR A 100 12.90 -12.93 16.84
N GLU A 101 13.14 -13.42 15.61
CA GLU A 101 12.13 -14.09 14.82
C GLU A 101 12.03 -15.58 15.21
N PRO A 102 10.88 -16.03 15.73
CA PRO A 102 10.70 -17.43 16.11
C PRO A 102 10.37 -18.36 14.94
N ASN A 103 10.06 -17.83 13.76
CA ASN A 103 9.64 -18.56 12.55
C ASN A 103 8.39 -19.47 12.74
N THR A 104 7.58 -19.23 13.77
CA THR A 104 6.34 -20.02 14.00
C THR A 104 5.19 -19.67 13.05
N PHE A 105 5.36 -18.59 12.32
CA PHE A 105 4.55 -18.17 11.18
C PHE A 105 5.48 -17.96 9.98
N GLY A 106 5.14 -18.50 8.83
CA GLY A 106 6.00 -18.44 7.64
C GLY A 106 5.22 -18.54 6.34
N LEU A 107 5.87 -19.01 5.30
CA LEU A 107 5.34 -19.01 3.93
C LEU A 107 3.99 -19.76 3.82
N HIS A 108 3.88 -20.97 4.39
CA HIS A 108 2.65 -21.76 4.32
C HIS A 108 1.52 -21.08 5.10
N GLU A 109 1.81 -20.63 6.31
CA GLU A 109 0.81 -19.93 7.14
C GLU A 109 0.33 -18.65 6.46
N PHE A 110 1.24 -17.90 5.83
CA PHE A 110 0.85 -16.67 5.12
C PHE A 110 -0.03 -16.95 3.89
N VAL A 111 0.31 -17.96 3.09
CA VAL A 111 -0.51 -18.35 1.92
C VAL A 111 -1.91 -18.80 2.36
N ASP A 112 -2.02 -19.57 3.45
CA ASP A 112 -3.31 -19.99 3.98
C ASP A 112 -4.11 -18.83 4.57
N TRP A 113 -3.43 -17.91 5.28
CA TRP A 113 -4.05 -16.68 5.76
C TRP A 113 -4.56 -15.81 4.59
N ALA A 114 -3.76 -15.64 3.55
CA ALA A 114 -4.13 -14.85 2.37
C ALA A 114 -5.37 -15.41 1.66
N LYS A 115 -5.47 -16.73 1.53
CA LYS A 115 -6.69 -17.39 1.01
C LYS A 115 -7.91 -17.05 1.87
N LYS A 116 -7.78 -17.11 3.21
CA LYS A 116 -8.88 -16.77 4.14
C LYS A 116 -9.22 -15.28 4.11
N ALA A 117 -8.23 -14.42 3.90
CA ALA A 117 -8.41 -12.98 3.75
C ALA A 117 -8.98 -12.58 2.37
N ASN A 118 -9.04 -13.51 1.41
CA ASN A 118 -9.40 -13.26 0.00
C ASN A 118 -8.46 -12.24 -0.67
N THR A 119 -7.15 -12.40 -0.49
CA THR A 119 -6.12 -11.53 -1.02
C THR A 119 -5.06 -12.32 -1.80
N GLU A 120 -4.45 -11.69 -2.81
CA GLU A 120 -3.28 -12.23 -3.51
C GLU A 120 -2.01 -12.03 -2.66
N VAL A 121 -1.01 -12.86 -2.92
CA VAL A 121 0.32 -12.73 -2.32
C VAL A 121 1.25 -11.99 -3.27
N MET A 122 1.87 -10.91 -2.79
CA MET A 122 3.03 -10.26 -3.38
C MET A 122 4.24 -10.61 -2.53
N TYR A 123 5.10 -11.50 -3.03
CA TYR A 123 6.19 -12.05 -2.23
C TYR A 123 7.51 -11.35 -2.50
N ALA A 124 8.17 -10.86 -1.44
CA ALA A 124 9.50 -10.25 -1.54
C ALA A 124 10.59 -11.30 -1.30
N ILE A 125 11.63 -11.28 -2.15
CA ILE A 125 12.79 -12.17 -2.02
C ILE A 125 14.00 -11.42 -1.47
N ASN A 126 14.90 -12.17 -0.81
CA ASN A 126 16.14 -11.63 -0.28
C ASN A 126 17.20 -11.46 -1.38
N LEU A 127 17.39 -10.25 -1.89
CA LEU A 127 18.53 -9.89 -2.75
C LEU A 127 19.64 -9.11 -2.04
N GLY A 128 19.49 -8.86 -0.72
CA GLY A 128 20.53 -8.27 0.12
C GLY A 128 21.67 -9.23 0.38
N THR A 129 21.39 -10.32 1.09
CA THR A 129 22.38 -11.30 1.57
C THR A 129 22.34 -12.66 0.86
N ARG A 130 21.36 -12.87 -0.05
CA ARG A 130 21.22 -14.14 -0.78
C ARG A 130 21.41 -13.97 -2.29
N ASP A 131 21.55 -15.07 -2.97
CA ASP A 131 21.97 -15.13 -4.37
C ASP A 131 20.81 -15.41 -5.35
N ILE A 132 21.15 -15.43 -6.64
CA ILE A 132 20.24 -15.68 -7.76
C ILE A 132 19.60 -17.07 -7.68
N LEU A 133 20.35 -18.09 -7.23
CA LEU A 133 19.81 -19.45 -7.05
C LEU A 133 18.74 -19.50 -5.95
N ASP A 134 18.86 -18.70 -4.89
CA ASP A 134 17.83 -18.64 -3.87
C ASP A 134 16.52 -18.08 -4.40
N ALA A 135 16.59 -17.09 -5.32
CA ALA A 135 15.42 -16.56 -6.01
C ALA A 135 14.75 -17.63 -6.90
N GLN A 136 15.54 -18.44 -7.60
CA GLN A 136 15.03 -19.60 -8.36
C GLN A 136 14.33 -20.60 -7.42
N TYR A 137 14.99 -20.98 -6.31
CA TYR A 137 14.52 -22.03 -5.41
C TYR A 137 13.20 -21.69 -4.75
N VAL A 138 12.97 -20.44 -4.33
CA VAL A 138 11.71 -20.05 -3.73
C VAL A 138 10.56 -20.06 -4.75
N VAL A 139 10.79 -19.68 -6.01
CA VAL A 139 9.79 -19.79 -7.07
C VAL A 139 9.51 -21.26 -7.41
N GLU A 140 10.54 -22.09 -7.52
CA GLU A 140 10.40 -23.54 -7.72
C GLU A 140 9.59 -24.19 -6.59
N TYR A 141 9.89 -23.83 -5.33
CA TYR A 141 9.12 -24.30 -4.18
C TYR A 141 7.66 -23.89 -4.27
N CYS A 142 7.37 -22.63 -4.59
CA CYS A 142 6.00 -22.08 -4.59
C CYS A 142 5.18 -22.53 -5.80
N ASN A 143 5.77 -22.54 -7.00
CA ASN A 143 5.02 -22.57 -8.25
C ASN A 143 5.25 -23.82 -9.10
N HIS A 144 6.36 -24.56 -8.90
CA HIS A 144 6.58 -25.76 -9.70
C HIS A 144 5.70 -26.93 -9.21
N PRO A 145 5.02 -27.68 -10.10
CA PRO A 145 4.04 -28.69 -9.68
C PRO A 145 4.63 -29.80 -8.80
N SER A 146 5.63 -30.54 -9.28
CA SER A 146 6.27 -31.66 -8.56
C SER A 146 7.46 -32.20 -9.35
N GLY A 147 8.20 -33.17 -8.76
CA GLY A 147 9.27 -33.88 -9.44
C GLY A 147 10.64 -33.23 -9.31
N THR A 148 10.77 -32.19 -8.49
CA THR A 148 12.03 -31.55 -8.16
C THR A 148 12.21 -31.47 -6.65
N ALA A 149 13.44 -31.28 -6.17
CA ALA A 149 13.73 -31.28 -4.74
C ALA A 149 12.88 -30.26 -3.96
N TRP A 150 12.69 -29.04 -4.50
CA TRP A 150 11.94 -27.99 -3.83
C TRP A 150 10.43 -28.18 -3.95
N SER A 151 9.91 -28.54 -5.12
CA SER A 151 8.47 -28.79 -5.28
C SER A 151 8.00 -30.01 -4.46
N ASP A 152 8.81 -31.07 -4.40
CA ASP A 152 8.51 -32.26 -3.59
C ASP A 152 8.63 -31.97 -2.09
N LEU A 153 9.54 -31.06 -1.67
CA LEU A 153 9.61 -30.58 -0.30
C LEU A 153 8.35 -29.78 0.09
N ARG A 154 7.80 -28.94 -0.80
CA ARG A 154 6.50 -28.28 -0.55
C ARG A 154 5.41 -29.30 -0.30
N ILE A 155 5.33 -30.34 -1.15
CA ILE A 155 4.34 -31.41 -1.00
C ILE A 155 4.53 -32.14 0.32
N LYS A 156 5.76 -32.48 0.69
CA LYS A 156 6.10 -33.12 1.97
C LYS A 156 5.71 -32.23 3.16
N ASN A 157 5.80 -30.90 3.02
CA ASN A 157 5.41 -29.93 4.02
C ASN A 157 3.89 -29.67 4.05
N GLY A 158 3.09 -30.44 3.29
CA GLY A 158 1.62 -30.45 3.37
C GLY A 158 0.88 -29.69 2.27
N ALA A 159 1.57 -28.99 1.35
CA ALA A 159 0.94 -28.29 0.24
C ALA A 159 1.13 -29.09 -1.07
N LYS A 160 0.10 -29.91 -1.40
CA LYS A 160 0.11 -30.74 -2.62
C LYS A 160 0.17 -29.87 -3.87
N ASP A 161 -0.69 -28.88 -3.97
CA ASP A 161 -0.77 -28.00 -5.13
C ASP A 161 0.19 -26.81 -5.00
N PRO A 162 0.68 -26.24 -6.10
CA PRO A 162 1.45 -25.00 -6.08
C PRO A 162 0.70 -23.87 -5.39
N PHE A 163 1.44 -22.96 -4.76
CA PHE A 163 0.88 -21.74 -4.20
C PHE A 163 0.47 -20.75 -5.30
N ASP A 164 1.06 -20.87 -6.48
CA ASP A 164 0.80 -20.06 -7.66
C ASP A 164 0.96 -18.55 -7.42
N ILE A 165 2.02 -18.17 -6.74
CA ILE A 165 2.35 -16.77 -6.47
C ILE A 165 2.78 -16.09 -7.76
N LYS A 166 2.04 -15.05 -8.18
CA LYS A 166 2.29 -14.38 -9.47
C LYS A 166 3.11 -13.10 -9.35
N LEU A 167 3.15 -12.46 -8.20
CA LEU A 167 3.79 -11.14 -8.03
C LEU A 167 4.95 -11.23 -7.04
N TRP A 168 6.15 -10.76 -7.47
CA TRP A 168 7.40 -10.93 -6.76
C TRP A 168 8.21 -9.64 -6.68
N CYS A 169 8.62 -9.23 -5.47
CA CYS A 169 9.53 -8.10 -5.27
C CYS A 169 10.98 -8.59 -5.25
N LEU A 170 11.84 -7.95 -6.00
CA LEU A 170 13.26 -8.26 -6.13
C LEU A 170 14.08 -7.53 -5.05
N GLY A 171 13.88 -7.89 -3.79
CA GLY A 171 14.47 -7.23 -2.63
C GLY A 171 13.60 -6.11 -2.07
N ASN A 172 14.21 -5.24 -1.25
CA ASN A 172 13.59 -4.08 -0.63
C ASN A 172 14.62 -2.97 -0.44
N GLU A 173 14.30 -1.73 -0.82
CA GLU A 173 15.07 -0.49 -0.53
C GLU A 173 16.59 -0.64 -0.73
N MET A 174 17.00 -1.28 -1.81
CA MET A 174 18.41 -1.65 -2.00
C MET A 174 19.35 -0.46 -2.21
N ASP A 175 18.81 0.74 -2.36
CA ASP A 175 19.51 2.04 -2.38
C ASP A 175 19.78 2.60 -0.97
N GLY A 176 19.04 2.11 0.05
CA GLY A 176 19.08 2.64 1.40
C GLY A 176 20.28 2.14 2.22
N PRO A 177 21.10 3.02 2.84
CA PRO A 177 22.23 2.61 3.67
C PRO A 177 21.84 1.85 4.95
N TRP A 178 20.57 1.89 5.34
CA TRP A 178 19.99 1.10 6.43
C TRP A 178 19.68 -0.34 6.05
N GLN A 179 19.57 -0.63 4.74
CA GLN A 179 19.19 -1.94 4.23
C GLN A 179 20.37 -2.90 4.29
N THR A 180 20.18 -4.08 4.87
CA THR A 180 21.22 -5.12 4.90
C THR A 180 21.60 -5.54 3.48
N GLY A 181 22.86 -5.36 3.13
CA GLY A 181 23.35 -5.68 1.79
C GLY A 181 22.97 -4.66 0.72
N ALA A 182 22.73 -3.38 1.12
CA ALA A 182 22.55 -2.27 0.19
C ALA A 182 23.62 -2.27 -0.92
N LYS A 183 23.27 -1.77 -2.09
CA LYS A 183 24.09 -1.86 -3.31
C LYS A 183 24.12 -0.52 -4.05
N THR A 184 25.08 -0.39 -4.94
CA THR A 184 25.01 0.64 -5.98
C THR A 184 23.91 0.28 -6.99
N ALA A 185 23.38 1.26 -7.71
CA ALA A 185 22.36 1.05 -8.72
C ALA A 185 22.75 0.01 -9.78
N TYR A 186 24.02 0.04 -10.23
CA TYR A 186 24.55 -0.94 -11.18
C TYR A 186 24.59 -2.35 -10.61
N GLU A 187 25.14 -2.55 -9.41
CA GLU A 187 25.23 -3.86 -8.76
C GLU A 187 23.85 -4.46 -8.53
N TYR A 188 22.92 -3.64 -8.03
CA TYR A 188 21.55 -4.07 -7.80
C TYR A 188 20.85 -4.39 -9.12
N GLY A 189 20.91 -3.49 -10.11
CA GLY A 189 20.27 -3.69 -11.41
C GLY A 189 20.75 -4.98 -12.12
N ARG A 190 22.05 -5.26 -12.07
CA ARG A 190 22.62 -6.51 -12.59
C ARG A 190 22.09 -7.73 -11.87
N LYS A 191 22.05 -7.69 -10.52
CA LYS A 191 21.56 -8.81 -9.71
C LYS A 191 20.06 -9.04 -9.88
N ALA A 192 19.27 -7.97 -9.88
CA ALA A 192 17.83 -8.02 -10.10
C ALA A 192 17.47 -8.59 -11.47
N ASN A 193 18.20 -8.19 -12.52
CA ASN A 193 18.03 -8.73 -13.86
C ASN A 193 18.22 -10.25 -13.91
N GLU A 194 19.32 -10.75 -13.34
CA GLU A 194 19.61 -12.18 -13.36
C GLU A 194 18.63 -12.97 -12.47
N ALA A 195 18.24 -12.43 -11.32
CA ALA A 195 17.22 -13.03 -10.47
C ALA A 195 15.87 -13.14 -11.19
N ALA A 196 15.36 -12.03 -11.74
CA ALA A 196 14.10 -12.02 -12.50
C ALA A 196 14.09 -13.00 -13.66
N LYS A 197 15.21 -13.09 -14.38
CA LYS A 197 15.39 -14.00 -15.51
C LYS A 197 15.25 -15.46 -15.10
N VAL A 198 15.97 -15.91 -14.08
CA VAL A 198 15.89 -17.32 -13.63
C VAL A 198 14.53 -17.63 -13.00
N MET A 199 13.93 -16.70 -12.28
CA MET A 199 12.57 -16.84 -11.75
C MET A 199 11.54 -17.05 -12.85
N LYS A 200 11.62 -16.24 -13.93
CA LYS A 200 10.74 -16.37 -15.12
C LYS A 200 11.03 -17.60 -15.96
N TRP A 201 12.22 -18.18 -15.87
CA TRP A 201 12.50 -19.49 -16.49
C TRP A 201 11.83 -20.64 -15.74
N VAL A 202 11.61 -20.52 -14.42
CA VAL A 202 10.84 -21.49 -13.64
C VAL A 202 9.33 -21.33 -13.91
N ASP A 203 8.83 -20.09 -13.85
CA ASP A 203 7.43 -19.75 -14.15
C ASP A 203 7.36 -18.47 -15.00
N PRO A 204 7.12 -18.58 -16.31
CA PRO A 204 7.07 -17.44 -17.22
C PRO A 204 5.84 -16.54 -17.01
N THR A 205 4.90 -16.93 -16.16
CA THR A 205 3.67 -16.20 -15.91
C THR A 205 3.76 -15.20 -14.74
N ILE A 206 4.91 -15.17 -14.04
CA ILE A 206 5.12 -14.27 -12.92
C ILE A 206 5.46 -12.85 -13.38
N GLU A 207 5.11 -11.90 -12.54
CA GLU A 207 5.46 -10.48 -12.66
C GLU A 207 6.47 -10.10 -11.58
N THR A 208 7.42 -9.24 -11.92
CA THR A 208 8.51 -8.85 -11.01
C THR A 208 8.58 -7.34 -10.82
N VAL A 209 8.87 -6.93 -9.58
CA VAL A 209 9.01 -5.54 -9.16
C VAL A 209 10.46 -5.29 -8.76
N ALA A 210 11.15 -4.40 -9.47
CA ALA A 210 12.48 -3.95 -9.09
C ALA A 210 12.41 -2.82 -8.07
N CYS A 211 13.35 -2.75 -7.12
CA CYS A 211 13.46 -1.61 -6.21
C CYS A 211 13.77 -0.33 -6.98
N GLY A 212 12.90 0.66 -6.86
CA GLY A 212 13.21 2.06 -7.12
C GLY A 212 13.80 2.72 -5.88
N SER A 213 13.85 4.06 -5.87
CA SER A 213 14.33 4.81 -4.72
C SER A 213 13.40 4.69 -3.52
N SER A 214 14.00 4.59 -2.33
CA SER A 214 13.30 4.55 -1.04
C SER A 214 12.60 5.89 -0.70
N GLY A 215 12.74 6.88 -1.54
CA GLY A 215 12.09 8.20 -1.43
C GLY A 215 12.79 9.27 -2.26
N THR A 216 12.10 10.39 -2.47
CA THR A 216 12.61 11.55 -3.24
C THR A 216 13.84 12.22 -2.61
N GLY A 217 14.04 12.02 -1.30
CA GLY A 217 15.20 12.57 -0.57
C GLY A 217 16.49 11.76 -0.71
N MET A 218 16.49 10.63 -1.42
CA MET A 218 17.69 9.84 -1.62
C MET A 218 18.68 10.55 -2.55
N PRO A 219 19.99 10.58 -2.21
CA PRO A 219 20.99 11.23 -3.07
C PRO A 219 21.09 10.63 -4.48
N THR A 220 20.64 9.42 -4.64
CA THR A 220 20.64 8.65 -5.90
C THR A 220 19.33 8.75 -6.67
N PHE A 221 18.32 9.43 -6.14
CA PHE A 221 17.02 9.56 -6.80
C PHE A 221 17.14 10.00 -8.26
N GLY A 222 16.39 9.38 -9.13
CA GLY A 222 16.40 9.59 -10.58
C GLY A 222 17.55 8.85 -11.28
N THR A 223 18.76 8.91 -10.78
CA THR A 223 19.89 8.15 -11.33
C THR A 223 19.82 6.68 -10.98
N TRP A 224 19.26 6.35 -9.83
CA TRP A 224 19.01 4.98 -9.39
C TRP A 224 18.04 4.26 -10.35
N GLU A 225 16.87 4.83 -10.58
CA GLU A 225 15.87 4.25 -11.47
C GLU A 225 16.41 4.05 -12.89
N HIS A 226 17.08 5.07 -13.41
CA HIS A 226 17.67 5.00 -14.75
C HIS A 226 18.67 3.84 -14.87
N GLU A 227 19.66 3.76 -13.95
CA GLU A 227 20.71 2.74 -14.01
C GLU A 227 20.14 1.33 -13.79
N VAL A 228 19.27 1.14 -12.79
CA VAL A 228 18.61 -0.15 -12.53
C VAL A 228 17.84 -0.63 -13.77
N LEU A 229 17.06 0.25 -14.39
CA LEU A 229 16.31 -0.09 -15.60
C LEU A 229 17.19 -0.31 -16.81
N MET A 230 18.31 0.40 -16.96
CA MET A 230 19.28 0.10 -18.02
C MET A 230 19.79 -1.34 -17.94
N GLN A 231 19.89 -1.92 -16.74
CA GLN A 231 20.30 -3.30 -16.52
C GLN A 231 19.16 -4.33 -16.62
N ALA A 232 17.98 -4.02 -16.08
CA ALA A 232 16.93 -5.00 -15.78
C ALA A 232 15.64 -4.86 -16.62
N TYR A 233 15.50 -3.86 -17.48
CA TYR A 233 14.25 -3.48 -18.16
C TYR A 233 13.51 -4.65 -18.78
N ASP A 234 14.23 -5.56 -19.43
CA ASP A 234 13.64 -6.65 -20.21
C ASP A 234 12.96 -7.72 -19.32
N ASN A 235 13.44 -7.87 -18.10
CA ASN A 235 12.99 -8.91 -17.17
C ASN A 235 12.11 -8.41 -16.01
N VAL A 236 11.97 -7.08 -15.81
CA VAL A 236 11.13 -6.51 -14.73
C VAL A 236 9.86 -5.87 -15.29
N ASP A 237 8.76 -5.97 -14.56
CA ASP A 237 7.45 -5.49 -15.00
C ASP A 237 7.07 -4.17 -14.32
N TYR A 238 7.60 -3.94 -13.13
CA TYR A 238 7.36 -2.75 -12.32
C TYR A 238 8.65 -2.23 -11.67
N VAL A 239 8.64 -0.93 -11.35
CA VAL A 239 9.60 -0.29 -10.43
C VAL A 239 8.85 0.15 -9.18
N SER A 240 9.41 -0.16 -8.00
CA SER A 240 8.81 0.24 -6.75
C SER A 240 9.08 1.71 -6.42
N LEU A 241 8.16 2.32 -5.69
CA LEU A 241 8.29 3.64 -5.07
C LEU A 241 7.86 3.54 -3.62
N HIS A 242 8.61 4.19 -2.73
CA HIS A 242 8.26 4.26 -1.31
C HIS A 242 8.08 5.72 -0.91
N ARG A 243 6.99 6.03 -0.18
CA ARG A 243 6.76 7.39 0.28
C ARG A 243 5.97 7.45 1.58
N TYR A 244 6.58 8.06 2.58
CA TYR A 244 5.98 8.34 3.87
C TYR A 244 5.94 9.83 4.15
N TYR A 245 4.85 10.31 4.75
CA TYR A 245 4.67 11.68 5.18
C TYR A 245 4.46 11.77 6.68
N GLY A 246 4.64 12.95 7.25
CA GLY A 246 4.39 13.19 8.67
C GLY A 246 4.23 14.66 8.98
N ASN A 247 3.54 14.96 10.10
CA ASN A 247 3.29 16.32 10.58
C ASN A 247 3.92 16.58 11.97
N PRO A 248 5.25 16.44 12.13
CA PRO A 248 5.90 16.65 13.42
C PRO A 248 5.86 18.09 13.91
N HIS A 249 5.53 19.05 13.03
CA HIS A 249 5.44 20.47 13.35
C HIS A 249 4.01 20.97 13.56
N ASN A 250 3.03 20.09 13.44
CA ASN A 250 1.60 20.39 13.59
C ASN A 250 1.10 21.49 12.64
N ASP A 251 1.58 21.44 11.39
CA ASP A 251 1.13 22.30 10.28
C ASP A 251 0.23 21.49 9.35
N THR A 252 -1.07 21.46 9.65
CA THR A 252 -2.04 20.65 8.91
C THR A 252 -2.19 21.08 7.46
N GLN A 253 -2.11 22.39 7.16
CA GLN A 253 -2.24 22.87 5.77
C GLN A 253 -1.08 22.39 4.91
N ASP A 254 0.15 22.51 5.38
CA ASP A 254 1.36 22.04 4.68
C ASP A 254 1.37 20.51 4.57
N PHE A 255 0.93 19.82 5.62
CA PHE A 255 0.80 18.36 5.65
C PHE A 255 -0.19 17.84 4.59
N LEU A 256 -1.36 18.44 4.46
CA LEU A 256 -2.35 18.04 3.44
C LEU A 256 -1.92 18.42 2.01
N ALA A 257 -0.95 19.34 1.85
CA ALA A 257 -0.38 19.70 0.56
C ALA A 257 0.70 18.71 0.06
N SER A 258 1.21 17.83 0.94
CA SER A 258 2.36 16.95 0.63
C SER A 258 2.10 15.96 -0.52
N THR A 259 0.85 15.71 -0.91
CA THR A 259 0.55 14.90 -2.09
C THR A 259 0.93 15.53 -3.42
N MET A 260 1.28 16.82 -3.45
CA MET A 260 1.90 17.45 -4.63
C MET A 260 3.28 16.84 -4.91
N ASP A 261 4.08 16.58 -3.86
CA ASP A 261 5.33 15.83 -3.97
C ASP A 261 5.12 14.38 -4.44
N LEU A 262 4.07 13.71 -3.98
CA LEU A 262 3.76 12.36 -4.44
C LEU A 262 3.43 12.31 -5.94
N ASP A 263 2.65 13.26 -6.43
CA ASP A 263 2.29 13.37 -7.86
C ASP A 263 3.55 13.63 -8.72
N GLU A 264 4.43 14.50 -8.27
CA GLU A 264 5.71 14.77 -8.94
C GLU A 264 6.63 13.55 -8.91
N PHE A 265 6.73 12.83 -7.80
CA PHE A 265 7.51 11.60 -7.67
C PHE A 265 7.04 10.54 -8.68
N ILE A 266 5.75 10.25 -8.73
CA ILE A 266 5.16 9.29 -9.68
C ILE A 266 5.48 9.69 -11.12
N LYS A 267 5.25 10.94 -11.49
CA LYS A 267 5.49 11.44 -12.86
C LYS A 267 6.97 11.41 -13.24
N THR A 268 7.86 11.76 -12.31
CA THR A 268 9.30 11.72 -12.55
C THR A 268 9.78 10.30 -12.84
N VAL A 269 9.41 9.31 -12.00
CA VAL A 269 9.82 7.92 -12.22
C VAL A 269 9.18 7.33 -13.49
N ALA A 270 7.92 7.67 -13.77
CA ALA A 270 7.27 7.29 -15.02
C ALA A 270 8.03 7.80 -16.26
N ALA A 271 8.46 9.07 -16.24
CA ALA A 271 9.24 9.65 -17.34
C ALA A 271 10.61 8.97 -17.50
N ILE A 272 11.27 8.58 -16.40
CA ILE A 272 12.53 7.83 -16.45
C ILE A 272 12.31 6.46 -17.09
N CYS A 273 11.26 5.73 -16.69
CA CYS A 273 10.88 4.46 -17.29
C CYS A 273 10.69 4.59 -18.82
N ASP A 274 10.02 5.66 -19.26
CA ASP A 274 9.76 5.91 -20.68
C ASP A 274 11.04 6.33 -21.43
N GLY A 275 11.93 7.08 -20.79
CA GLY A 275 13.25 7.40 -21.33
C GLY A 275 14.09 6.15 -21.59
N VAL A 276 14.15 5.24 -20.62
CA VAL A 276 14.88 3.95 -20.78
C VAL A 276 14.19 3.06 -21.83
N LYS A 277 12.84 3.01 -21.86
CA LYS A 277 12.09 2.33 -22.94
C LYS A 277 12.52 2.81 -24.32
N GLY A 278 12.63 4.13 -24.50
CA GLY A 278 13.07 4.74 -25.76
C GLY A 278 14.52 4.33 -26.11
N THR A 279 15.46 4.43 -25.14
CA THR A 279 16.85 4.06 -25.32
C THR A 279 17.03 2.60 -25.73
N LYS A 280 16.22 1.70 -25.15
CA LYS A 280 16.24 0.25 -25.44
C LYS A 280 15.39 -0.14 -26.64
N HIS A 281 14.71 0.79 -27.28
CA HIS A 281 13.74 0.50 -28.37
C HIS A 281 12.72 -0.58 -28.00
N SER A 282 12.36 -0.65 -26.72
CA SER A 282 11.45 -1.68 -26.19
C SER A 282 9.99 -1.35 -26.49
N LYS A 283 9.19 -2.37 -26.79
CA LYS A 283 7.73 -2.27 -26.89
C LYS A 283 7.05 -2.42 -25.52
N LYS A 284 7.74 -3.01 -24.54
CA LYS A 284 7.26 -3.22 -23.17
C LYS A 284 7.17 -1.87 -22.47
N THR A 285 6.18 -1.72 -21.58
CA THR A 285 6.08 -0.61 -20.65
C THR A 285 6.32 -1.15 -19.24
N VAL A 286 7.31 -0.62 -18.54
CA VAL A 286 7.50 -0.87 -17.12
C VAL A 286 6.64 0.12 -16.36
N ASN A 287 5.73 -0.39 -15.54
CA ASN A 287 4.81 0.39 -14.73
C ASN A 287 5.35 0.61 -13.31
N LEU A 288 4.56 1.23 -12.43
CA LEU A 288 4.96 1.61 -11.10
C LEU A 288 4.20 0.80 -10.04
N SER A 289 4.93 0.45 -9.00
CA SER A 289 4.43 -0.18 -7.78
C SER A 289 4.73 0.74 -6.60
N LEU A 290 3.73 1.46 -6.10
CA LEU A 290 3.86 2.23 -4.86
C LEU A 290 3.63 1.25 -3.69
N ASP A 291 4.59 0.36 -3.45
CA ASP A 291 4.42 -0.79 -2.58
C ASP A 291 4.83 -0.57 -1.12
N GLU A 292 5.21 0.67 -0.79
CA GLU A 292 5.19 1.22 0.57
C GLU A 292 4.77 2.69 0.54
N TRP A 293 3.65 3.00 1.20
CA TRP A 293 3.19 4.36 1.35
C TRP A 293 2.28 4.50 2.57
N ASN A 294 2.44 5.57 3.34
CA ASN A 294 1.55 5.91 4.45
C ASN A 294 1.97 7.25 5.09
N VAL A 295 1.31 7.56 6.21
CA VAL A 295 1.77 8.50 7.24
C VAL A 295 2.62 7.74 8.25
N TRP A 296 3.77 8.33 8.68
CA TRP A 296 4.62 7.72 9.70
C TRP A 296 5.43 8.77 10.46
N TYR A 297 5.01 9.09 11.67
CA TYR A 297 5.76 10.01 12.54
C TYR A 297 5.37 9.93 14.03
N HIS A 298 4.25 9.30 14.40
CA HIS A 298 3.72 9.35 15.77
C HIS A 298 4.53 8.52 16.77
N SER A 299 5.05 7.35 16.38
CA SER A 299 5.71 6.39 17.27
C SER A 299 7.23 6.59 17.41
N LYS A 300 7.88 7.45 16.65
CA LYS A 300 9.36 7.53 16.53
C LYS A 300 10.11 7.60 17.85
N ASN A 301 9.60 8.32 18.84
CA ASN A 301 10.24 8.44 20.15
C ASN A 301 10.10 7.15 20.97
N GLN A 302 8.93 6.50 20.91
CA GLN A 302 8.66 5.23 21.61
C GLN A 302 9.54 4.10 21.04
N ASP A 303 9.68 4.05 19.72
CA ASP A 303 10.51 3.06 19.04
C ASP A 303 11.97 3.15 19.47
N HIS A 304 12.51 4.36 19.54
CA HIS A 304 13.89 4.59 20.02
C HIS A 304 14.10 4.03 21.44
N ASP A 305 13.15 4.26 22.35
CA ASP A 305 13.22 3.78 23.72
C ASP A 305 13.10 2.26 23.81
N LEU A 306 12.26 1.64 22.97
CA LEU A 306 12.11 0.19 22.90
C LEU A 306 13.40 -0.48 22.42
N TYR A 307 14.03 0.02 21.38
CA TYR A 307 15.32 -0.50 20.87
C TYR A 307 16.42 -0.43 21.91
N LYS A 308 16.43 0.62 22.73
CA LYS A 308 17.41 0.79 23.80
C LYS A 308 17.19 -0.14 24.99
N ASN A 309 15.91 -0.33 25.37
CA ASN A 309 15.57 -0.99 26.64
C ASN A 309 15.23 -2.48 26.50
N LYS A 310 14.79 -2.93 25.33
CA LYS A 310 14.37 -4.32 25.06
C LYS A 310 14.88 -4.84 23.72
N PRO A 311 16.19 -4.78 23.46
CA PRO A 311 16.71 -5.34 22.20
C PRO A 311 16.46 -6.85 22.17
N TRP A 312 16.22 -7.38 20.97
CA TRP A 312 16.05 -8.80 20.67
C TRP A 312 14.80 -9.45 21.27
N GLY A 313 13.80 -8.67 21.68
CA GLY A 313 12.48 -9.21 22.05
C GLY A 313 11.73 -9.76 20.83
N THR A 314 10.69 -10.55 21.06
CA THR A 314 9.76 -11.02 20.04
C THR A 314 8.51 -10.14 20.07
N ALA A 315 7.95 -9.79 18.91
CA ALA A 315 6.70 -9.02 18.80
C ALA A 315 6.69 -7.74 19.66
N LEU A 316 7.73 -6.92 19.53
CA LEU A 316 7.80 -5.64 20.21
C LEU A 316 6.74 -4.66 19.66
N HIS A 317 6.29 -3.73 20.49
CA HIS A 317 5.37 -2.66 20.08
C HIS A 317 6.11 -1.57 19.25
N LEU A 318 6.52 -1.90 18.05
CA LEU A 318 7.26 -1.03 17.14
C LEU A 318 6.32 -0.43 16.09
N LEU A 319 6.54 0.85 15.78
CA LEU A 319 5.80 1.60 14.76
C LEU A 319 4.27 1.54 14.95
N GLU A 320 3.81 1.49 16.19
CA GLU A 320 2.39 1.50 16.52
C GLU A 320 1.85 2.94 16.53
N ASP A 321 1.87 3.59 15.36
CA ASP A 321 1.30 4.93 15.19
C ASP A 321 -0.21 4.91 15.48
N VAL A 322 -0.66 5.86 16.29
CA VAL A 322 -2.08 6.12 16.51
C VAL A 322 -2.51 7.25 15.58
N TYR A 323 -3.35 6.90 14.61
CA TYR A 323 -3.77 7.81 13.56
C TYR A 323 -4.95 8.66 13.96
N ASN A 324 -4.83 9.95 13.69
CA ASN A 324 -5.88 10.94 13.91
C ASN A 324 -6.66 11.27 12.61
N PHE A 325 -7.55 12.23 12.67
CA PHE A 325 -8.41 12.58 11.53
C PHE A 325 -7.63 13.26 10.37
N GLU A 326 -6.60 14.09 10.64
CA GLU A 326 -5.82 14.69 9.54
C GLU A 326 -5.03 13.66 8.76
N ASP A 327 -4.57 12.57 9.41
CA ASP A 327 -3.90 11.46 8.75
C ASP A 327 -4.84 10.76 7.76
N ALA A 328 -6.11 10.58 8.13
CA ALA A 328 -7.13 10.01 7.25
C ALA A 328 -7.36 10.88 6.00
N LEU A 329 -7.36 12.20 6.15
CA LEU A 329 -7.48 13.11 5.01
C LEU A 329 -6.28 12.99 4.07
N LEU A 330 -5.06 12.90 4.61
CA LEU A 330 -3.86 12.73 3.78
C LEU A 330 -3.87 11.39 3.07
N VAL A 331 -4.22 10.28 3.73
CA VAL A 331 -4.37 8.98 3.09
C VAL A 331 -5.39 9.04 1.95
N GLY A 332 -6.52 9.71 2.15
CA GLY A 332 -7.50 9.97 1.09
C GLY A 332 -6.90 10.74 -0.11
N LEU A 333 -6.11 11.76 0.15
CA LEU A 333 -5.42 12.55 -0.89
C LEU A 333 -4.35 11.73 -1.64
N MET A 334 -3.62 10.83 -0.94
CA MET A 334 -2.68 9.92 -1.57
C MET A 334 -3.39 8.93 -2.51
N LEU A 335 -4.55 8.42 -2.11
CA LEU A 335 -5.40 7.56 -2.95
C LEU A 335 -5.93 8.31 -4.19
N ILE A 336 -6.37 9.56 -4.04
CA ILE A 336 -6.76 10.43 -5.16
C ILE A 336 -5.59 10.60 -6.13
N THR A 337 -4.38 10.84 -5.62
CA THR A 337 -3.18 11.01 -6.45
C THR A 337 -2.85 9.73 -7.23
N MET A 338 -2.92 8.55 -6.60
CA MET A 338 -2.70 7.27 -7.28
C MET A 338 -3.78 7.01 -8.35
N LEU A 339 -5.05 7.29 -8.06
CA LEU A 339 -6.14 7.14 -9.02
C LEU A 339 -5.97 8.03 -10.25
N ARG A 340 -5.47 9.26 -10.07
CA ARG A 340 -5.18 10.18 -11.19
C ARG A 340 -3.96 9.77 -12.02
N ASN A 341 -3.11 8.89 -11.48
CA ASN A 341 -1.95 8.32 -12.15
C ASN A 341 -2.11 6.80 -12.42
N ALA A 342 -3.35 6.30 -12.51
CA ALA A 342 -3.66 4.88 -12.68
C ALA A 342 -3.19 4.30 -14.04
N ASP A 343 -2.85 5.13 -15.00
CA ASP A 343 -2.17 4.73 -16.23
C ASP A 343 -0.78 4.14 -15.96
N ARG A 344 -0.10 4.61 -14.90
CA ARG A 344 1.25 4.17 -14.54
C ARG A 344 1.31 3.43 -13.22
N VAL A 345 0.60 3.85 -12.17
CA VAL A 345 0.54 3.17 -10.87
C VAL A 345 -0.44 2.01 -10.95
N LYS A 346 0.08 0.79 -10.94
CA LYS A 346 -0.73 -0.45 -11.01
C LYS A 346 -0.86 -1.15 -9.67
N ILE A 347 0.11 -0.98 -8.80
CA ILE A 347 0.15 -1.60 -7.48
C ILE A 347 0.32 -0.49 -6.44
N GLY A 348 -0.45 -0.59 -5.35
CA GLY A 348 -0.29 0.26 -4.18
C GLY A 348 -0.42 -0.60 -2.93
N CYS A 349 0.59 -0.58 -2.04
CA CYS A 349 0.53 -1.32 -0.78
C CYS A 349 0.66 -0.36 0.39
N LEU A 350 -0.47 -0.12 1.07
CA LEU A 350 -0.45 0.65 2.32
C LEU A 350 0.43 -0.07 3.34
N ALA A 351 1.43 0.59 3.83
CA ALA A 351 2.34 0.06 4.83
C ALA A 351 1.94 0.52 6.24
N GLN A 352 1.47 -0.38 7.13
CA GLN A 352 1.20 -1.78 6.86
C GLN A 352 -0.28 -2.09 7.10
N LEU A 353 -0.64 -3.35 7.31
CA LEU A 353 -2.05 -3.75 7.42
C LEU A 353 -2.53 -3.80 8.87
N VAL A 354 -1.70 -4.32 9.79
CA VAL A 354 -2.07 -4.57 11.19
C VAL A 354 -0.97 -4.10 12.14
N ASN A 355 -1.33 -3.34 13.14
CA ASN A 355 -0.52 -2.80 14.24
C ASN A 355 0.60 -1.84 13.83
N VAL A 356 1.40 -2.18 12.87
CA VAL A 356 2.58 -1.42 12.44
C VAL A 356 2.17 -0.37 11.42
N ILE A 357 2.19 0.92 11.80
CA ILE A 357 1.71 2.04 10.95
C ILE A 357 0.46 1.66 10.13
N ALA A 358 -0.57 1.15 10.81
CA ALA A 358 -1.62 0.34 10.17
C ALA A 358 -3.04 0.88 10.35
N PRO A 359 -3.96 0.60 9.41
CA PRO A 359 -5.37 0.91 9.55
C PRO A 359 -6.11 0.04 10.58
N ILE A 360 -5.54 -1.11 10.97
CA ILE A 360 -6.13 -2.05 11.92
C ILE A 360 -5.19 -2.22 13.11
N MET A 361 -5.71 -2.00 14.31
CA MET A 361 -4.99 -2.22 15.55
C MET A 361 -5.55 -3.41 16.31
N THR A 362 -4.69 -4.06 17.12
CA THR A 362 -5.09 -5.15 17.99
C THR A 362 -4.51 -4.96 19.39
N ARG A 363 -5.21 -5.51 20.39
CA ARG A 363 -4.63 -5.76 21.69
C ARG A 363 -4.37 -7.27 21.85
N GLU A 364 -3.24 -7.62 22.43
CA GLU A 364 -2.92 -9.00 22.81
C GLU A 364 -4.02 -9.55 23.74
N ASN A 365 -4.57 -10.71 23.43
CA ASN A 365 -5.73 -11.32 24.10
C ASN A 365 -6.98 -10.39 24.20
N GLY A 366 -7.04 -9.32 23.41
CA GLY A 366 -8.10 -8.31 23.40
C GLY A 366 -8.73 -8.10 22.04
N GLY A 367 -9.41 -6.96 21.86
CA GLY A 367 -10.11 -6.64 20.61
C GLY A 367 -9.21 -6.24 19.44
N ALA A 368 -9.84 -6.10 18.28
CA ALA A 368 -9.30 -5.43 17.10
C ALA A 368 -10.21 -4.25 16.72
N TRP A 369 -9.64 -3.16 16.24
CA TRP A 369 -10.40 -1.97 15.84
C TRP A 369 -9.80 -1.28 14.62
N ALA A 370 -10.64 -0.51 13.91
CA ALA A 370 -10.25 0.31 12.78
C ALA A 370 -9.74 1.68 13.25
N GLN A 371 -8.56 2.10 12.79
CA GLN A 371 -8.07 3.46 12.92
C GLN A 371 -8.71 4.40 11.89
N THR A 372 -8.48 5.69 11.98
CA THR A 372 -9.09 6.70 11.11
C THR A 372 -8.75 6.49 9.63
N ILE A 373 -7.51 6.10 9.30
CA ILE A 373 -7.03 5.84 7.92
C ILE A 373 -7.68 4.62 7.26
N PHE A 374 -8.35 3.77 8.05
CA PHE A 374 -9.09 2.62 7.53
C PHE A 374 -10.18 3.03 6.54
N TYR A 375 -10.88 4.12 6.82
CA TYR A 375 -12.07 4.50 6.08
C TYR A 375 -11.78 4.99 4.65
N PRO A 376 -10.84 5.91 4.39
CA PRO A 376 -10.49 6.29 3.01
C PRO A 376 -9.99 5.10 2.19
N MET A 377 -9.20 4.19 2.81
CA MET A 377 -8.71 2.99 2.14
C MET A 377 -9.86 2.03 1.79
N MET A 378 -10.78 1.80 2.72
CA MET A 378 -11.98 0.98 2.51
C MET A 378 -12.85 1.55 1.38
N ASP A 379 -13.14 2.84 1.43
CA ASP A 379 -13.98 3.51 0.43
C ASP A 379 -13.37 3.41 -0.96
N ALA A 380 -12.07 3.69 -1.09
CA ALA A 380 -11.37 3.62 -2.36
C ALA A 380 -11.30 2.17 -2.90
N SER A 381 -11.03 1.18 -2.04
CA SER A 381 -11.01 -0.23 -2.45
C SER A 381 -12.38 -0.75 -2.87
N MET A 382 -13.46 -0.27 -2.25
CA MET A 382 -14.82 -0.70 -2.57
C MET A 382 -15.38 -0.02 -3.83
N TYR A 383 -15.16 1.29 -3.98
CA TYR A 383 -15.83 2.11 -4.98
C TYR A 383 -14.90 2.65 -6.08
N GLY A 384 -13.59 2.45 -5.95
CA GLY A 384 -12.58 2.93 -6.89
C GLY A 384 -12.17 1.89 -7.93
N ARG A 385 -13.05 0.95 -8.31
CA ARG A 385 -12.77 -0.11 -9.30
C ARG A 385 -13.47 0.19 -10.60
N GLY A 386 -12.76 0.00 -11.72
CA GLY A 386 -13.23 0.31 -13.06
C GLY A 386 -12.23 1.15 -13.83
N THR A 387 -12.68 2.25 -14.39
CA THR A 387 -11.89 3.17 -15.23
C THR A 387 -11.71 4.50 -14.53
N SER A 388 -10.47 4.94 -14.35
CA SER A 388 -10.15 6.29 -13.88
C SER A 388 -10.41 7.32 -14.98
N LEU A 389 -11.12 8.39 -14.63
CA LEU A 389 -11.47 9.50 -15.52
C LEU A 389 -10.59 10.71 -15.21
N LEU A 390 -10.30 11.52 -16.23
CA LEU A 390 -9.56 12.78 -16.09
C LEU A 390 -10.49 13.90 -15.62
N PRO A 391 -10.41 14.35 -14.35
CA PRO A 391 -11.25 15.42 -13.85
C PRO A 391 -10.69 16.78 -14.25
N LYS A 392 -11.56 17.70 -14.63
CA LYS A 392 -11.23 19.12 -14.70
C LYS A 392 -11.75 19.81 -13.44
N ILE A 393 -10.82 20.14 -12.55
CA ILE A 393 -11.10 20.80 -11.27
C ILE A 393 -10.88 22.29 -11.42
N VAL A 394 -11.87 23.09 -10.99
CA VAL A 394 -11.77 24.55 -10.82
C VAL A 394 -12.08 24.84 -9.37
N ALA A 395 -11.07 25.21 -8.60
CA ALA A 395 -11.15 25.53 -7.18
C ALA A 395 -10.22 26.68 -6.85
N GLY A 396 -10.42 27.32 -5.70
CA GLY A 396 -9.44 28.23 -5.14
C GLY A 396 -8.11 27.54 -4.89
N LYS A 397 -7.09 28.34 -4.66
CA LYS A 397 -5.75 27.86 -4.33
C LYS A 397 -5.18 28.68 -3.18
N HIS A 398 -4.24 28.09 -2.45
CA HIS A 398 -3.49 28.76 -1.41
C HIS A 398 -2.04 28.29 -1.44
N ASP A 399 -1.18 29.07 -0.81
CA ASP A 399 0.21 28.71 -0.57
C ASP A 399 0.38 28.17 0.84
N THR A 400 1.27 27.20 1.02
CA THR A 400 1.68 26.68 2.32
C THR A 400 3.15 26.96 2.54
N LYS A 401 3.72 26.45 3.60
CA LYS A 401 5.15 26.67 3.90
C LYS A 401 6.08 26.12 2.82
N HIS A 402 5.75 24.95 2.24
CA HIS A 402 6.62 24.26 1.30
C HIS A 402 6.03 24.12 -0.11
N TYR A 403 4.74 24.43 -0.30
CA TYR A 403 4.04 24.23 -1.57
C TYR A 403 3.32 25.52 -1.99
N THR A 404 3.34 25.79 -3.29
CA THR A 404 2.62 26.92 -3.90
C THR A 404 1.47 26.43 -4.76
N ASP A 405 0.45 27.27 -4.95
CA ASP A 405 -0.71 26.95 -5.79
C ASP A 405 -1.47 25.68 -5.38
N VAL A 406 -1.48 25.32 -4.09
CA VAL A 406 -2.18 24.14 -3.57
C VAL A 406 -3.69 24.27 -3.79
N PRO A 407 -4.35 23.35 -4.51
CA PRO A 407 -5.79 23.45 -4.71
C PRO A 407 -6.57 23.28 -3.40
N ASP A 408 -7.56 24.12 -3.14
CA ASP A 408 -8.45 23.98 -1.98
C ASP A 408 -9.27 22.67 -2.00
N MET A 409 -9.47 22.11 -3.19
CA MET A 409 -10.12 20.81 -3.40
C MET A 409 -9.27 19.93 -4.31
N ASP A 410 -9.14 18.65 -3.94
CA ASP A 410 -8.60 17.62 -4.83
C ASP A 410 -9.61 16.50 -5.02
N ALA A 411 -9.62 15.89 -6.22
CA ALA A 411 -10.57 14.85 -6.55
C ALA A 411 -10.05 13.85 -7.59
N ALA A 412 -10.57 12.62 -7.50
CA ALA A 412 -10.49 11.61 -8.54
C ALA A 412 -11.90 11.08 -8.86
N ALA A 413 -12.10 10.62 -10.08
CA ALA A 413 -13.37 10.05 -10.50
C ALA A 413 -13.16 8.69 -11.17
N VAL A 414 -14.06 7.75 -10.89
CA VAL A 414 -14.02 6.38 -11.40
C VAL A 414 -15.38 6.02 -11.98
N MET A 415 -15.36 5.44 -13.15
CA MET A 415 -16.56 4.84 -13.78
C MET A 415 -16.43 3.33 -13.71
N ASP A 416 -17.41 2.65 -13.10
CA ASP A 416 -17.46 1.20 -13.05
C ASP A 416 -18.02 0.59 -14.37
N ASP A 417 -17.95 -0.75 -14.48
CA ASP A 417 -18.40 -1.48 -15.68
C ASP A 417 -19.92 -1.33 -15.96
N ALA A 418 -20.71 -0.95 -14.95
CA ALA A 418 -22.13 -0.66 -15.10
C ALA A 418 -22.39 0.79 -15.55
N GLY A 419 -21.35 1.62 -15.63
CA GLY A 419 -21.42 3.03 -15.98
C GLY A 419 -21.84 3.93 -14.81
N ASN A 420 -21.79 3.42 -13.57
CA ASN A 420 -21.93 4.25 -12.37
C ASN A 420 -20.65 5.07 -12.16
N VAL A 421 -20.79 6.26 -11.60
CA VAL A 421 -19.67 7.18 -11.37
C VAL A 421 -19.48 7.36 -9.86
N THR A 422 -18.25 7.17 -9.40
CA THR A 422 -17.82 7.49 -8.03
C THR A 422 -16.81 8.63 -8.10
N ILE A 423 -17.03 9.65 -7.28
CA ILE A 423 -16.14 10.79 -7.09
C ILE A 423 -15.58 10.70 -5.66
N PHE A 424 -14.27 10.68 -5.54
CA PHE A 424 -13.55 10.86 -4.29
C PHE A 424 -13.05 12.30 -4.24
N ALA A 425 -13.36 13.03 -3.19
CA ALA A 425 -12.96 14.43 -3.08
C ALA A 425 -12.54 14.76 -1.64
N VAL A 426 -11.48 15.57 -1.51
CA VAL A 426 -11.09 16.19 -0.25
C VAL A 426 -11.24 17.70 -0.35
N ASN A 427 -12.00 18.28 0.57
CA ASN A 427 -11.94 19.71 0.82
C ASN A 427 -10.77 19.95 1.79
N ARG A 428 -9.71 20.60 1.31
CA ARG A 428 -8.51 20.93 2.12
C ARG A 428 -8.69 22.15 3.01
N ASP A 429 -9.74 22.98 2.79
CA ASP A 429 -9.98 24.12 3.65
C ASP A 429 -10.39 23.64 5.05
N LEU A 430 -9.65 24.07 6.07
CA LEU A 430 -9.82 23.61 7.44
C LEU A 430 -11.02 24.25 8.14
N THR A 431 -11.59 25.32 7.57
CA THR A 431 -12.57 26.19 8.22
C THR A 431 -13.86 26.40 7.44
N GLU A 432 -13.76 26.37 6.11
CA GLU A 432 -14.91 26.69 5.25
C GLU A 432 -15.44 25.48 4.49
N PRO A 433 -16.74 25.21 4.56
CA PRO A 433 -17.38 24.27 3.65
C PRO A 433 -17.32 24.79 2.20
N MET A 434 -17.38 23.86 1.24
CA MET A 434 -17.25 24.14 -0.18
C MET A 434 -18.49 23.68 -0.93
N VAL A 435 -19.06 24.54 -1.76
CA VAL A 435 -20.10 24.16 -2.72
C VAL A 435 -19.44 23.61 -3.97
N LEU A 436 -19.78 22.39 -4.33
CA LEU A 436 -19.29 21.70 -5.51
C LEU A 436 -20.34 21.70 -6.63
N ASP A 437 -20.06 22.44 -7.72
CA ASP A 437 -20.80 22.37 -8.97
C ASP A 437 -20.28 21.18 -9.80
N LEU A 438 -21.16 20.20 -10.09
CA LEU A 438 -20.83 19.01 -10.85
C LEU A 438 -21.37 19.10 -12.28
N ASP A 439 -20.48 18.96 -13.24
CA ASP A 439 -20.83 18.83 -14.65
C ASP A 439 -20.63 17.38 -15.12
N LEU A 440 -21.72 16.62 -15.20
CA LEU A 440 -21.76 15.21 -15.58
C LEU A 440 -22.56 14.96 -16.87
N ARG A 441 -22.74 15.99 -17.71
CA ARG A 441 -23.64 15.95 -18.89
C ARG A 441 -23.35 14.83 -19.87
N SER A 442 -22.08 14.40 -20.02
CA SER A 442 -21.72 13.35 -20.98
C SER A 442 -22.19 11.94 -20.56
N PHE A 443 -22.57 11.75 -19.30
CA PHE A 443 -22.98 10.43 -18.78
C PHE A 443 -24.47 10.11 -18.98
N GLY A 444 -25.28 11.07 -19.41
CA GLY A 444 -26.73 10.91 -19.52
C GLY A 444 -27.44 10.95 -18.17
N ASP A 445 -28.44 10.10 -17.98
CA ASP A 445 -29.32 10.13 -16.82
C ASP A 445 -28.68 9.40 -15.61
N LEU A 446 -27.75 10.08 -14.93
CA LEU A 446 -27.21 9.63 -13.66
C LEU A 446 -28.07 10.16 -12.49
N ARG A 447 -28.30 9.30 -11.49
CA ARG A 447 -29.02 9.66 -10.25
C ARG A 447 -28.06 9.62 -9.06
N PRO A 448 -28.08 10.64 -8.18
CA PRO A 448 -27.35 10.58 -6.92
C PRO A 448 -27.78 9.36 -6.09
N ALA A 449 -26.84 8.55 -5.62
CA ALA A 449 -27.09 7.32 -4.88
C ALA A 449 -26.48 7.32 -3.48
N MET A 450 -25.36 8.04 -3.29
CA MET A 450 -24.67 8.08 -1.99
C MET A 450 -23.82 9.35 -1.90
N HIS A 451 -23.83 9.97 -0.71
CA HIS A 451 -22.81 10.93 -0.30
C HIS A 451 -22.32 10.52 1.09
N SER A 452 -21.18 9.84 1.14
CA SER A 452 -20.49 9.47 2.38
C SER A 452 -19.45 10.52 2.71
N VAL A 453 -19.42 10.94 3.96
CA VAL A 453 -18.50 12.00 4.45
C VAL A 453 -17.77 11.51 5.69
N LEU A 454 -16.43 11.58 5.68
CA LEU A 454 -15.60 11.50 6.86
C LEU A 454 -15.18 12.92 7.25
N HIS A 455 -15.64 13.37 8.40
CA HIS A 455 -15.38 14.71 8.94
C HIS A 455 -15.40 14.67 10.46
N HIS A 456 -14.56 15.47 11.08
CA HIS A 456 -14.57 15.72 12.52
C HIS A 456 -14.07 17.14 12.79
N ASP A 457 -14.63 17.82 13.81
CA ASP A 457 -14.24 19.21 14.16
C ASP A 457 -12.81 19.28 14.74
N ASP A 458 -12.39 18.23 15.44
CA ASP A 458 -11.04 18.10 15.97
C ASP A 458 -10.18 17.28 14.99
N MET A 459 -9.17 17.95 14.38
CA MET A 459 -8.23 17.32 13.47
C MET A 459 -7.38 16.22 14.12
N LYS A 460 -7.29 16.21 15.46
CA LYS A 460 -6.52 15.23 16.25
C LYS A 460 -7.39 14.13 16.85
N ALA A 461 -8.67 14.07 16.49
CA ALA A 461 -9.57 12.99 16.94
C ALA A 461 -9.07 11.63 16.43
N GLU A 462 -9.08 10.63 17.31
CA GLU A 462 -8.55 9.29 17.12
C GLU A 462 -9.61 8.22 17.39
N ASN A 463 -9.44 7.06 16.78
CA ASN A 463 -10.19 5.86 17.13
C ASN A 463 -9.33 4.95 18.01
N THR A 464 -9.89 4.48 19.12
CA THR A 464 -9.23 3.60 20.08
C THR A 464 -10.07 2.34 20.32
N GLU A 465 -9.50 1.33 20.97
CA GLU A 465 -10.27 0.12 21.34
C GLU A 465 -11.52 0.44 22.14
N SER A 466 -11.44 1.40 23.09
CA SER A 466 -12.57 1.79 23.92
C SER A 466 -13.55 2.76 23.25
N ALA A 467 -13.12 3.41 22.18
CA ALA A 467 -13.92 4.37 21.42
C ALA A 467 -13.60 4.23 19.90
N PRO A 468 -14.03 3.13 19.27
CA PRO A 468 -13.60 2.80 17.88
C PRO A 468 -14.31 3.61 16.80
N ASP A 469 -15.32 4.39 17.16
CA ASP A 469 -16.23 5.08 16.25
C ASP A 469 -16.24 6.61 16.43
N VAL A 470 -15.19 7.20 17.01
CA VAL A 470 -15.07 8.66 17.18
C VAL A 470 -15.03 9.34 15.81
N VAL A 471 -14.18 8.83 14.93
CA VAL A 471 -14.07 9.27 13.53
C VAL A 471 -14.54 8.14 12.63
N LYS A 472 -15.72 8.32 12.03
CA LYS A 472 -16.30 7.35 11.08
C LYS A 472 -17.12 8.05 9.99
N PRO A 473 -17.26 7.45 8.80
CA PRO A 473 -18.09 8.02 7.74
C PRO A 473 -19.56 8.13 8.15
N VAL A 474 -20.17 9.22 7.72
CA VAL A 474 -21.61 9.47 7.86
C VAL A 474 -22.21 9.59 6.46
N ILE A 475 -23.33 8.92 6.21
CA ILE A 475 -24.08 9.08 4.96
C ILE A 475 -24.98 10.30 5.08
N LEU A 476 -24.69 11.32 4.27
CA LEU A 476 -25.52 12.49 4.15
C LEU A 476 -26.68 12.25 3.16
N PRO A 477 -27.80 12.98 3.28
CA PRO A 477 -28.85 12.96 2.26
C PRO A 477 -28.26 13.33 0.89
N CYS A 478 -28.58 12.55 -0.14
CA CYS A 478 -28.22 12.91 -1.52
C CYS A 478 -28.94 14.22 -1.91
N PRO A 479 -28.23 15.18 -2.54
CA PRO A 479 -28.86 16.41 -3.00
C PRO A 479 -29.94 16.08 -4.04
N LYS A 480 -31.08 16.80 -3.99
CA LYS A 480 -32.08 16.74 -5.06
C LYS A 480 -31.51 17.42 -6.31
N PRO A 481 -32.04 17.11 -7.51
CA PRO A 481 -31.67 17.84 -8.71
C PRO A 481 -31.85 19.36 -8.51
N GLY A 482 -30.74 20.12 -8.67
CA GLY A 482 -30.71 21.56 -8.47
C GLY A 482 -30.28 22.03 -7.08
N ASP A 483 -30.19 21.13 -6.09
CA ASP A 483 -29.61 21.47 -4.79
C ASP A 483 -28.07 21.49 -4.85
N PRO A 484 -27.40 22.37 -4.11
CA PRO A 484 -25.94 22.39 -4.06
C PRO A 484 -25.40 21.14 -3.34
N LEU A 485 -24.37 20.53 -3.91
CA LEU A 485 -23.57 19.54 -3.19
C LEU A 485 -22.55 20.27 -2.32
N VAL A 486 -22.62 20.06 -1.01
CA VAL A 486 -21.74 20.73 -0.05
C VAL A 486 -20.74 19.73 0.55
N LEU A 487 -19.46 20.04 0.42
CA LEU A 487 -18.36 19.32 1.07
C LEU A 487 -18.05 20.08 2.39
N PRO A 488 -18.16 19.45 3.56
CA PRO A 488 -17.77 20.10 4.83
C PRO A 488 -16.30 20.57 4.78
N ALA A 489 -15.94 21.50 5.64
CA ALA A 489 -14.54 21.87 5.85
C ALA A 489 -13.72 20.62 6.24
N ALA A 490 -12.46 20.55 5.86
CA ALA A 490 -11.58 19.43 6.20
C ALA A 490 -12.31 18.07 6.11
N SER A 491 -12.68 17.62 4.92
CA SER A 491 -13.49 16.40 4.77
C SER A 491 -13.03 15.52 3.62
N TRP A 492 -13.11 14.20 3.83
CA TRP A 492 -13.08 13.18 2.80
C TRP A 492 -14.51 12.85 2.38
N ASN A 493 -14.78 12.87 1.08
CA ASN A 493 -16.11 12.69 0.51
C ASN A 493 -16.10 11.60 -0.55
N VAL A 494 -17.09 10.71 -0.50
CA VAL A 494 -17.38 9.71 -1.54
C VAL A 494 -18.78 9.97 -2.06
N ILE A 495 -18.86 10.38 -3.32
CA ILE A 495 -20.11 10.74 -3.97
C ILE A 495 -20.36 9.77 -5.12
N ARG A 496 -21.50 9.06 -5.08
CA ARG A 496 -21.84 8.07 -6.10
C ARG A 496 -23.08 8.45 -6.85
N PHE A 497 -23.00 8.25 -8.17
CA PHE A 497 -24.11 8.36 -9.09
C PHE A 497 -24.31 7.01 -9.79
N VAL A 498 -25.57 6.62 -9.96
CA VAL A 498 -25.95 5.38 -10.63
C VAL A 498 -26.84 5.68 -11.84
N LYS A 499 -26.79 4.77 -12.81
CA LYS A 499 -27.67 4.82 -13.99
C LYS A 499 -29.11 4.49 -13.67
#